data_bd8ce817b36a4e736d821779254facad
#
_entry.id   bd8ce817b36a4e736d821779254facad
#
_cell.length_a   1.000
_cell.length_b   1.000
_cell.length_c   1.000
_cell.angle_alpha   90.00
_cell.angle_beta   90.00
_cell.angle_gamma   90.00
#
_symmetry.space_group_name_H-M   'P 1'
#
loop_
_entity.id
_entity.type
_entity.pdbx_description
1 polymer ?
#
loop_
_entity_poly.entity_id
_entity_poly.type
_entity_poly.pdbx_seq_one_letter_code
_entity_poly.pdbx_strand_id
1 'polypeptide(L)'
;MDLTDLLSTCVDACERGCAEIRRVAAQLDRNNEGGVRQVDYKIAGDPRSALTAADLAAQLAVVEPLATAWPGLRIVGEEDLACDVGAAADGAVCASPLIEVQPVPVLRRDRCDGLRKYASIAQEERRDIVEASLERVTVFVDPLDGTREFVEGRLENVQCLVGVAVDGRAVAGAVGLPFGGEAGASVVVYGLVGAGVATTGPRSVATRTSAMRPLVAAGDTDDATLRSAYAAARGTTGENVLVGSTGTKILAVVDGFADVAVMNFKSSSWDTCAPEAVLRAAGGRLTDIFGENIAHVPEPADPAGVGYLNALGAVASGPGFASAHDAVRAAMVRDAGATKKLEPWGADVEAALAARRAALFPR
;
A
#
# COMPACT_ATOMS: atom_id res chain seq x y z
N MET A 1 -22.18 7.51 -4.22
CA MET A 1 -21.48 6.31 -4.75
C MET A 1 -21.42 5.28 -3.63
N ASP A 2 -21.79 4.03 -3.91
CA ASP A 2 -21.63 2.91 -2.97
C ASP A 2 -20.16 2.48 -2.92
N LEU A 3 -19.54 2.57 -1.75
CA LEU A 3 -18.13 2.19 -1.55
C LEU A 3 -17.90 0.67 -1.67
N THR A 4 -18.94 -0.15 -1.46
CA THR A 4 -18.84 -1.60 -1.67
C THR A 4 -18.76 -1.93 -3.16
N ASP A 5 -19.52 -1.20 -4.00
CA ASP A 5 -19.45 -1.32 -5.46
C ASP A 5 -18.08 -0.85 -5.97
N LEU A 6 -17.58 0.28 -5.45
CA LEU A 6 -16.25 0.77 -5.79
C LEU A 6 -15.18 -0.24 -5.36
N LEU A 7 -15.23 -0.74 -4.12
CA LEU A 7 -14.28 -1.75 -3.65
C LEU A 7 -14.34 -3.02 -4.50
N SER A 8 -15.53 -3.47 -4.91
CA SER A 8 -15.67 -4.63 -5.81
C SER A 8 -14.94 -4.42 -7.12
N THR A 9 -15.05 -3.22 -7.72
CA THR A 9 -14.31 -2.91 -8.95
C THR A 9 -12.81 -2.79 -8.70
N CYS A 10 -12.40 -2.25 -7.53
CA CYS A 10 -10.97 -2.21 -7.12
C CYS A 10 -10.39 -3.62 -6.96
N VAL A 11 -11.14 -4.56 -6.38
CA VAL A 11 -10.72 -5.97 -6.23
C VAL A 11 -10.53 -6.63 -7.60
N ASP A 12 -11.49 -6.45 -8.52
CA ASP A 12 -11.39 -7.03 -9.87
C ASP A 12 -10.23 -6.40 -10.67
N ALA A 13 -10.04 -5.09 -10.57
CA ALA A 13 -8.91 -4.39 -11.18
C ALA A 13 -7.56 -4.86 -10.60
N CYS A 14 -7.49 -5.01 -9.28
CA CYS A 14 -6.30 -5.51 -8.58
C CYS A 14 -5.95 -6.95 -9.00
N GLU A 15 -6.93 -7.85 -9.17
CA GLU A 15 -6.70 -9.20 -9.73
C GLU A 15 -6.09 -9.15 -11.13
N ARG A 16 -6.50 -8.18 -11.96
CA ARG A 16 -5.94 -7.96 -13.31
C ARG A 16 -4.51 -7.44 -13.24
N GLY A 17 -4.23 -6.49 -12.35
CA GLY A 17 -2.85 -6.05 -12.09
C GLY A 17 -1.95 -7.22 -11.68
N CYS A 18 -2.41 -8.05 -10.74
CA CYS A 18 -1.70 -9.27 -10.36
C CYS A 18 -1.46 -10.24 -11.55
N ALA A 19 -2.45 -10.38 -12.43
CA ALA A 19 -2.29 -11.23 -13.61
C ALA A 19 -1.21 -10.71 -14.57
N GLU A 20 -1.14 -9.39 -14.77
CA GLU A 20 -0.10 -8.75 -15.58
C GLU A 20 1.30 -8.91 -14.96
N ILE A 21 1.44 -8.69 -13.64
CA ILE A 21 2.71 -8.93 -12.94
C ILE A 21 3.19 -10.37 -13.16
N ARG A 22 2.29 -11.35 -13.01
CA ARG A 22 2.61 -12.77 -13.24
C ARG A 22 2.99 -13.07 -14.69
N ARG A 23 2.25 -12.48 -15.64
CA ARG A 23 2.51 -12.64 -17.06
C ARG A 23 3.90 -12.14 -17.43
N VAL A 24 4.25 -10.92 -16.99
CA VAL A 24 5.56 -10.32 -17.25
C VAL A 24 6.67 -11.14 -16.55
N ALA A 25 6.49 -11.55 -15.29
CA ALA A 25 7.45 -12.39 -14.59
C ALA A 25 7.74 -13.68 -15.37
N ALA A 26 6.69 -14.38 -15.82
CA ALA A 26 6.82 -15.62 -16.58
C ALA A 26 7.48 -15.42 -17.96
N GLN A 27 7.33 -14.24 -18.58
CA GLN A 27 8.02 -13.91 -19.84
C GLN A 27 9.51 -13.62 -19.60
N LEU A 28 9.83 -12.88 -18.53
CA LEU A 28 11.22 -12.60 -18.16
C LEU A 28 11.97 -13.88 -17.82
N ASP A 29 11.36 -14.80 -17.07
CA ASP A 29 11.98 -16.07 -16.70
C ASP A 29 12.25 -16.96 -17.94
N ARG A 30 11.38 -16.93 -18.96
CA ARG A 30 11.58 -17.65 -20.22
C ARG A 30 12.71 -17.06 -21.08
N ASN A 31 12.93 -15.77 -21.01
CA ASN A 31 13.93 -15.06 -21.80
C ASN A 31 15.32 -15.03 -21.16
N ASN A 32 15.41 -15.42 -19.89
CA ASN A 32 16.61 -15.31 -19.06
C ASN A 32 17.18 -16.69 -18.71
N GLU A 33 17.94 -17.29 -19.60
CA GLU A 33 18.87 -18.37 -19.24
C GLU A 33 20.06 -17.78 -18.44
N GLY A 34 19.82 -17.25 -17.24
CA GLY A 34 20.86 -16.86 -16.28
C GLY A 34 21.16 -15.36 -16.12
N GLY A 35 20.26 -14.45 -16.47
CA GLY A 35 20.50 -12.99 -16.37
C GLY A 35 19.56 -12.22 -15.41
N VAL A 36 20.00 -11.06 -14.97
CA VAL A 36 19.22 -10.11 -14.18
C VAL A 36 18.05 -9.60 -15.02
N ARG A 37 16.85 -9.50 -14.42
CA ARG A 37 15.68 -8.88 -15.06
C ARG A 37 16.02 -7.48 -15.53
N GLN A 38 15.62 -7.11 -16.75
CA GLN A 38 15.87 -5.76 -17.28
C GLN A 38 15.13 -4.74 -16.43
N VAL A 39 15.85 -3.74 -15.95
CA VAL A 39 15.38 -2.73 -15.00
C VAL A 39 15.81 -1.35 -15.51
N ASP A 40 14.87 -0.44 -15.56
CA ASP A 40 15.14 0.98 -15.66
C ASP A 40 15.05 1.60 -14.25
N TYR A 41 15.74 2.72 -14.04
CA TYR A 41 15.74 3.42 -12.76
C TYR A 41 15.18 4.82 -12.93
N LYS A 42 14.12 5.16 -12.17
CA LYS A 42 13.54 6.53 -12.12
C LYS A 42 14.57 7.56 -11.66
N ILE A 43 15.49 7.13 -10.78
CA ILE A 43 16.63 7.92 -10.31
C ILE A 43 17.91 7.13 -10.58
N ALA A 44 18.78 7.65 -11.41
CA ALA A 44 20.01 6.99 -11.81
C ALA A 44 20.85 6.60 -10.58
N GLY A 45 21.14 5.30 -10.44
CA GLY A 45 21.96 4.75 -9.37
C GLY A 45 21.24 4.48 -8.03
N ASP A 46 19.93 4.71 -7.92
CA ASP A 46 19.15 4.30 -6.75
C ASP A 46 18.35 3.01 -7.06
N PRO A 47 18.73 1.84 -6.51
CA PRO A 47 18.02 0.58 -6.73
C PRO A 47 16.55 0.60 -6.28
N ARG A 48 16.16 1.54 -5.40
CA ARG A 48 14.78 1.67 -4.92
C ARG A 48 13.89 2.43 -5.90
N SER A 49 14.49 3.04 -6.92
CA SER A 49 13.77 3.72 -7.99
C SER A 49 13.58 2.84 -9.24
N ALA A 50 13.68 1.52 -9.08
CA ALA A 50 13.52 0.57 -10.16
C ALA A 50 12.11 0.67 -10.78
N LEU A 51 12.06 0.60 -12.09
CA LEU A 51 10.85 0.56 -12.89
C LEU A 51 10.93 -0.61 -13.84
N THR A 52 9.92 -1.42 -13.90
CA THR A 52 9.88 -2.57 -14.79
C THR A 52 8.67 -2.53 -15.73
N ALA A 53 8.69 -3.33 -16.78
CA ALA A 53 7.52 -3.51 -17.62
C ALA A 53 6.30 -4.06 -16.85
N ALA A 54 6.53 -4.71 -15.71
CA ALA A 54 5.46 -5.21 -14.85
C ALA A 54 4.70 -4.07 -14.17
N ASP A 55 5.41 -3.02 -13.69
CA ASP A 55 4.80 -1.83 -13.09
C ASP A 55 3.83 -1.18 -14.09
N LEU A 56 4.31 -0.89 -15.30
CA LEU A 56 3.51 -0.22 -16.34
C LEU A 56 2.33 -1.09 -16.80
N ALA A 57 2.55 -2.39 -17.06
CA ALA A 57 1.48 -3.29 -17.47
C ALA A 57 0.39 -3.43 -16.41
N ALA A 58 0.80 -3.56 -15.13
CA ALA A 58 -0.13 -3.63 -14.03
C ALA A 58 -0.90 -2.32 -13.84
N GLN A 59 -0.23 -1.16 -13.95
CA GLN A 59 -0.91 0.13 -13.82
C GLN A 59 -1.99 0.32 -14.90
N LEU A 60 -1.69 0.02 -16.15
CA LEU A 60 -2.67 0.09 -17.24
C LEU A 60 -3.86 -0.84 -16.96
N ALA A 61 -3.59 -2.08 -16.53
CA ALA A 61 -4.63 -3.07 -16.23
C ALA A 61 -5.53 -2.68 -15.05
N VAL A 62 -5.07 -1.79 -14.17
CA VAL A 62 -5.84 -1.29 -13.01
C VAL A 62 -6.54 0.02 -13.34
N VAL A 63 -5.81 1.02 -13.84
CA VAL A 63 -6.29 2.41 -13.96
C VAL A 63 -7.33 2.57 -15.07
N GLU A 64 -7.07 2.04 -16.27
CA GLU A 64 -7.98 2.21 -17.41
C GLU A 64 -9.39 1.64 -17.15
N PRO A 65 -9.54 0.40 -16.63
CA PRO A 65 -10.87 -0.14 -16.33
C PRO A 65 -11.58 0.62 -15.21
N LEU A 66 -10.85 1.10 -14.17
CA LEU A 66 -11.43 1.89 -13.09
C LEU A 66 -11.92 3.25 -13.60
N ALA A 67 -11.13 3.97 -14.41
CA ALA A 67 -11.51 5.23 -15.00
C ALA A 67 -12.73 5.08 -15.93
N THR A 68 -12.81 3.97 -16.66
CA THR A 68 -13.96 3.65 -17.52
C THR A 68 -15.21 3.32 -16.71
N ALA A 69 -15.07 2.53 -15.63
CA ALA A 69 -16.21 2.13 -14.77
C ALA A 69 -16.76 3.28 -13.92
N TRP A 70 -15.92 4.26 -13.60
CA TRP A 70 -16.22 5.40 -12.73
C TRP A 70 -15.76 6.73 -13.35
N PRO A 71 -16.45 7.25 -14.40
CA PRO A 71 -16.08 8.51 -15.03
C PRO A 71 -16.06 9.66 -14.01
N GLY A 72 -14.94 10.39 -13.98
CA GLY A 72 -14.71 11.48 -13.04
C GLY A 72 -14.15 11.06 -11.68
N LEU A 73 -13.92 9.77 -11.43
CA LEU A 73 -13.22 9.30 -10.25
C LEU A 73 -11.76 9.79 -10.29
N ARG A 74 -11.28 10.38 -9.19
CA ARG A 74 -9.89 10.77 -9.06
C ARG A 74 -9.04 9.54 -8.76
N ILE A 75 -8.11 9.23 -9.66
CA ILE A 75 -7.17 8.12 -9.52
C ILE A 75 -5.76 8.69 -9.54
N VAL A 76 -4.94 8.29 -8.57
CA VAL A 76 -3.54 8.65 -8.41
C VAL A 76 -2.74 7.37 -8.47
N GLY A 77 -1.96 7.18 -9.52
CA GLY A 77 -1.04 6.05 -9.68
C GLY A 77 0.39 6.44 -9.30
N GLU A 78 1.22 5.46 -9.00
CA GLU A 78 2.66 5.66 -8.79
C GLU A 78 3.35 6.06 -10.09
N GLU A 79 2.99 5.39 -11.19
CA GLU A 79 3.61 5.64 -12.48
C GLU A 79 2.92 6.79 -13.19
N ASP A 80 3.71 7.77 -13.63
CA ASP A 80 3.23 8.85 -14.49
C ASP A 80 2.82 8.25 -15.84
N LEU A 81 1.54 7.96 -15.97
CA LEU A 81 0.93 7.79 -17.28
C LEU A 81 0.82 9.20 -17.91
N ALA A 82 1.96 9.82 -18.22
CA ALA A 82 2.03 11.12 -18.92
C ALA A 82 1.48 11.06 -20.35
N CYS A 83 0.66 10.08 -20.61
CA CYS A 83 -0.20 9.97 -21.75
C CYS A 83 -1.60 10.23 -21.24
N ASP A 84 -2.13 11.43 -21.48
CA ASP A 84 -3.57 11.66 -21.45
C ASP A 84 -4.26 10.42 -22.04
N VAL A 85 -5.08 9.74 -21.23
CA VAL A 85 -5.89 8.60 -21.69
C VAL A 85 -6.84 9.02 -22.84
N GLY A 86 -6.85 10.30 -23.19
CA GLY A 86 -7.52 10.89 -24.35
C GLY A 86 -6.63 11.24 -25.54
N ALA A 87 -5.30 11.15 -25.45
CA ALA A 87 -4.34 11.53 -26.50
C ALA A 87 -3.55 10.35 -27.09
N ALA A 88 -4.00 9.12 -26.92
CA ALA A 88 -3.40 7.92 -27.50
C ALA A 88 -3.49 7.86 -29.06
N ALA A 89 -3.50 9.03 -29.75
CA ALA A 89 -3.49 9.10 -31.20
C ALA A 89 -2.08 8.99 -31.80
N ASP A 90 -1.00 9.14 -31.04
CA ASP A 90 0.36 9.18 -31.57
C ASP A 90 1.37 8.20 -30.95
N GLY A 91 0.97 6.98 -30.62
CA GLY A 91 1.87 5.81 -30.57
C GLY A 91 3.12 5.87 -29.68
N ALA A 92 3.21 6.78 -28.72
CA ALA A 92 4.42 6.98 -27.90
C ALA A 92 4.38 6.29 -26.53
N VAL A 93 3.36 5.47 -26.26
CA VAL A 93 3.24 4.77 -24.96
C VAL A 93 4.03 3.47 -25.02
N CYS A 94 5.11 3.43 -24.24
CA CYS A 94 5.85 2.23 -23.87
C CYS A 94 6.06 1.19 -24.98
N ALA A 95 7.10 1.40 -25.76
CA ALA A 95 7.56 0.44 -26.78
C ALA A 95 8.16 -0.86 -26.19
N SER A 96 7.73 -1.28 -25.00
CA SER A 96 8.14 -2.58 -24.44
C SER A 96 7.30 -3.68 -25.07
N PRO A 97 7.90 -4.69 -25.72
CA PRO A 97 7.17 -5.84 -26.26
C PRO A 97 6.49 -6.69 -25.18
N LEU A 98 6.71 -6.37 -23.92
CA LEU A 98 6.10 -7.04 -22.78
C LEU A 98 4.76 -6.42 -22.38
N ILE A 99 4.40 -5.24 -22.92
CA ILE A 99 3.13 -4.57 -22.63
C ILE A 99 2.17 -4.85 -23.80
N GLU A 100 1.12 -5.61 -23.51
CA GLU A 100 0.07 -5.89 -24.49
C GLU A 100 -1.13 -4.98 -24.21
N VAL A 101 -1.55 -4.20 -25.21
CA VAL A 101 -2.79 -3.42 -25.13
C VAL A 101 -3.97 -4.38 -25.25
N GLN A 102 -4.72 -4.55 -24.17
CA GLN A 102 -5.91 -5.37 -24.13
C GLN A 102 -7.17 -4.49 -24.22
N PRO A 103 -8.30 -5.01 -24.74
CA PRO A 103 -9.57 -4.30 -24.63
C PRO A 103 -9.92 -4.00 -23.18
N VAL A 104 -10.35 -2.76 -22.89
CA VAL A 104 -10.73 -2.36 -21.53
C VAL A 104 -11.90 -3.24 -21.03
N PRO A 105 -11.70 -4.03 -19.99
CA PRO A 105 -12.72 -4.95 -19.52
C PRO A 105 -13.78 -4.24 -18.66
N VAL A 106 -14.99 -4.79 -18.64
CA VAL A 106 -16.02 -4.39 -17.68
C VAL A 106 -15.66 -4.99 -16.31
N LEU A 107 -15.49 -4.14 -15.32
CA LEU A 107 -15.16 -4.56 -13.95
C LEU A 107 -16.41 -5.12 -13.22
N ARG A 108 -16.19 -6.16 -12.44
CA ARG A 108 -17.23 -6.83 -11.64
C ARG A 108 -17.57 -6.00 -10.41
N ARG A 109 -18.87 -5.93 -10.09
CA ARG A 109 -19.40 -5.21 -8.91
C ARG A 109 -19.88 -6.15 -7.79
N ASP A 110 -19.71 -7.46 -7.95
CA ASP A 110 -20.18 -8.49 -7.02
C ASP A 110 -19.06 -9.12 -6.16
N ARG A 111 -17.81 -8.68 -6.33
CA ARG A 111 -16.65 -9.24 -5.62
C ARG A 111 -16.73 -9.11 -4.11
N CYS A 112 -17.39 -8.07 -3.61
CA CYS A 112 -17.49 -7.75 -2.19
C CYS A 112 -18.85 -8.09 -1.58
N ASP A 113 -19.67 -8.93 -2.21
CA ASP A 113 -21.00 -9.30 -1.69
C ASP A 113 -20.93 -9.93 -0.28
N GLY A 114 -19.85 -10.63 0.04
CA GLY A 114 -19.59 -11.13 1.38
C GLY A 114 -19.49 -10.04 2.45
N LEU A 115 -18.97 -8.85 2.10
CA LEU A 115 -18.87 -7.70 3.00
C LEU A 115 -20.15 -6.85 3.03
N ARG A 116 -21.00 -6.88 1.98
CA ARG A 116 -22.25 -6.10 1.92
C ARG A 116 -23.17 -6.36 3.09
N LYS A 117 -23.27 -7.61 3.54
CA LYS A 117 -24.09 -7.99 4.68
C LYS A 117 -23.64 -7.30 5.97
N TYR A 118 -22.36 -7.14 6.16
CA TYR A 118 -21.77 -6.45 7.33
C TYR A 118 -21.83 -4.92 7.15
N ALA A 119 -21.63 -4.44 5.94
CA ALA A 119 -21.78 -3.03 5.61
C ALA A 119 -23.21 -2.52 5.84
N SER A 120 -24.25 -3.33 5.52
CA SER A 120 -25.64 -2.96 5.78
C SER A 120 -25.99 -2.83 7.26
N ILE A 121 -25.37 -3.64 8.13
CA ILE A 121 -25.52 -3.53 9.58
C ILE A 121 -24.83 -2.26 10.11
N ALA A 122 -23.65 -1.95 9.57
CA ALA A 122 -22.94 -0.71 9.91
C ALA A 122 -23.67 0.55 9.35
N GLN A 123 -24.47 0.42 8.30
CA GLN A 123 -25.23 1.49 7.66
C GLN A 123 -26.34 2.06 8.55
N GLU A 124 -26.96 1.23 9.41
CA GLU A 124 -27.92 1.72 10.41
C GLU A 124 -27.23 2.55 11.51
N GLU A 125 -25.96 2.28 11.81
CA GLU A 125 -25.19 2.95 12.84
C GLU A 125 -24.26 4.06 12.30
N ARG A 126 -23.85 4.01 11.02
CA ARG A 126 -22.84 4.91 10.42
C ARG A 126 -23.10 5.18 8.93
N ARG A 127 -24.17 5.92 8.61
CA ARG A 127 -24.51 6.30 7.23
C ARG A 127 -23.36 6.95 6.42
N ASP A 128 -22.38 7.54 7.08
CA ASP A 128 -21.30 8.32 6.46
C ASP A 128 -20.15 7.48 5.90
N ILE A 129 -20.12 6.16 6.12
CA ILE A 129 -19.00 5.29 5.72
C ILE A 129 -19.27 4.53 4.42
N VAL A 130 -20.54 4.28 4.08
CA VAL A 130 -20.91 3.41 2.95
C VAL A 130 -21.20 4.20 1.66
N GLU A 131 -21.56 5.47 1.78
CA GLU A 131 -21.82 6.34 0.64
C GLU A 131 -20.97 7.60 0.69
N ALA A 132 -20.24 7.88 -0.38
CA ALA A 132 -19.50 9.11 -0.55
C ALA A 132 -19.85 9.79 -1.87
N SER A 133 -19.78 11.10 -1.93
CA SER A 133 -19.83 11.81 -3.21
C SER A 133 -18.50 11.64 -3.95
N LEU A 134 -18.54 11.62 -5.27
CA LEU A 134 -17.39 11.26 -6.11
C LEU A 134 -16.19 12.21 -5.89
N GLU A 135 -16.46 13.49 -5.67
CA GLU A 135 -15.43 14.53 -5.46
C GLU A 135 -14.64 14.36 -4.15
N ARG A 136 -15.20 13.62 -3.17
CA ARG A 136 -14.54 13.33 -1.89
C ARG A 136 -13.65 12.09 -1.96
N VAL A 137 -13.78 11.32 -3.03
CA VAL A 137 -13.10 10.01 -3.17
C VAL A 137 -11.85 10.15 -4.03
N THR A 138 -10.76 9.56 -3.56
CA THR A 138 -9.55 9.36 -4.32
C THR A 138 -9.14 7.89 -4.24
N VAL A 139 -8.80 7.31 -5.39
CA VAL A 139 -8.21 5.97 -5.47
C VAL A 139 -6.72 6.11 -5.68
N PHE A 140 -5.92 5.46 -4.84
CA PHE A 140 -4.47 5.38 -4.95
C PHE A 140 -4.06 4.00 -5.45
N VAL A 141 -3.18 3.96 -6.44
CA VAL A 141 -2.74 2.72 -7.09
C VAL A 141 -1.22 2.63 -7.04
N ASP A 142 -0.72 1.60 -6.37
CA ASP A 142 0.63 1.12 -6.54
C ASP A 142 0.57 -0.17 -7.38
N PRO A 143 1.00 -0.11 -8.64
CA PRO A 143 0.87 -1.26 -9.53
C PRO A 143 1.74 -2.44 -9.10
N LEU A 144 2.88 -2.15 -8.46
CA LEU A 144 3.84 -3.16 -8.02
C LEU A 144 4.63 -2.69 -6.79
N ASP A 145 4.00 -2.73 -5.60
CA ASP A 145 4.71 -2.54 -4.33
C ASP A 145 5.77 -3.63 -4.18
N GLY A 146 7.01 -3.21 -4.00
CA GLY A 146 8.15 -4.10 -3.95
C GLY A 146 8.84 -4.34 -5.29
N THR A 147 9.01 -3.31 -6.12
CA THR A 147 9.74 -3.42 -7.41
C THR A 147 11.16 -3.98 -7.21
N ARG A 148 11.86 -3.59 -6.13
CA ARG A 148 13.16 -4.19 -5.76
C ARG A 148 13.02 -5.69 -5.50
N GLU A 149 12.00 -6.11 -4.77
CA GLU A 149 11.73 -7.51 -4.47
C GLU A 149 11.47 -8.32 -5.75
N PHE A 150 10.70 -7.72 -6.67
CA PHE A 150 10.44 -8.30 -7.99
C PHE A 150 11.72 -8.50 -8.80
N VAL A 151 12.59 -7.48 -8.85
CA VAL A 151 13.88 -7.52 -9.57
C VAL A 151 14.82 -8.58 -8.98
N GLU A 152 14.88 -8.67 -7.64
CA GLU A 152 15.73 -9.62 -6.93
C GLU A 152 15.11 -11.03 -6.81
N GLY A 153 13.90 -11.24 -7.36
CA GLY A 153 13.24 -12.56 -7.40
C GLY A 153 12.58 -13.01 -6.10
N ARG A 154 12.42 -12.10 -5.11
CA ARG A 154 11.68 -12.35 -3.86
C ARG A 154 10.19 -12.07 -4.06
N LEU A 155 9.56 -12.87 -4.91
CA LEU A 155 8.22 -12.63 -5.44
C LEU A 155 7.11 -12.69 -4.37
N GLU A 156 7.35 -13.35 -3.25
CA GLU A 156 6.43 -13.40 -2.10
C GLU A 156 6.21 -12.03 -1.44
N ASN A 157 7.11 -11.07 -1.66
CA ASN A 157 7.02 -9.71 -1.14
C ASN A 157 6.46 -8.70 -2.16
N VAL A 158 5.98 -9.17 -3.31
CA VAL A 158 5.42 -8.32 -4.37
C VAL A 158 3.92 -8.22 -4.21
N GLN A 159 3.40 -6.99 -4.30
CA GLN A 159 1.97 -6.70 -4.18
C GLN A 159 1.50 -5.75 -5.28
N CYS A 160 0.18 -5.73 -5.52
CA CYS A 160 -0.53 -4.71 -6.28
C CYS A 160 -1.54 -4.05 -5.34
N LEU A 161 -1.48 -2.74 -5.17
CA LEU A 161 -2.25 -2.02 -4.16
C LEU A 161 -3.26 -1.09 -4.81
N VAL A 162 -4.53 -1.20 -4.41
CA VAL A 162 -5.61 -0.30 -4.84
C VAL A 162 -6.36 0.19 -3.61
N GLY A 163 -6.05 1.41 -3.17
CA GLY A 163 -6.59 2.01 -1.96
C GLY A 163 -7.64 3.07 -2.25
N VAL A 164 -8.68 3.14 -1.45
CA VAL A 164 -9.76 4.13 -1.54
C VAL A 164 -9.72 5.03 -0.31
N ALA A 165 -9.50 6.32 -0.54
CA ALA A 165 -9.59 7.35 0.49
C ALA A 165 -10.84 8.20 0.30
N VAL A 166 -11.49 8.58 1.40
CA VAL A 166 -12.55 9.58 1.45
C VAL A 166 -12.09 10.70 2.36
N ASP A 167 -12.07 11.92 1.85
CA ASP A 167 -11.53 13.10 2.55
C ASP A 167 -10.14 12.85 3.15
N GLY A 168 -9.27 12.17 2.40
CA GLY A 168 -7.92 11.86 2.81
C GLY A 168 -7.79 10.72 3.85
N ARG A 169 -8.85 9.99 4.16
CA ARG A 169 -8.82 8.85 5.08
C ARG A 169 -8.98 7.55 4.30
N ALA A 170 -8.07 6.62 4.49
CA ALA A 170 -8.18 5.28 3.92
C ALA A 170 -9.43 4.57 4.47
N VAL A 171 -10.37 4.20 3.62
CA VAL A 171 -11.67 3.59 4.02
C VAL A 171 -11.89 2.20 3.42
N ALA A 172 -11.35 1.94 2.24
CA ALA A 172 -11.42 0.64 1.60
C ALA A 172 -10.10 0.34 0.87
N GLY A 173 -9.76 -0.92 0.69
CA GLY A 173 -8.53 -1.31 0.01
C GLY A 173 -8.55 -2.73 -0.49
N ALA A 174 -7.85 -2.94 -1.60
CA ALA A 174 -7.54 -4.23 -2.18
C ALA A 174 -6.00 -4.36 -2.26
N VAL A 175 -5.47 -5.41 -1.66
CA VAL A 175 -4.06 -5.77 -1.63
C VAL A 175 -3.89 -7.07 -2.39
N GLY A 176 -3.42 -6.99 -3.60
CA GLY A 176 -3.17 -8.13 -4.47
C GLY A 176 -1.83 -8.77 -4.17
N LEU A 177 -1.83 -10.08 -4.06
CA LEU A 177 -0.68 -10.94 -3.85
C LEU A 177 -0.49 -11.80 -5.11
N PRO A 178 0.30 -11.37 -6.10
CA PRO A 178 0.44 -12.10 -7.35
C PRO A 178 0.91 -13.54 -7.17
N PHE A 179 1.69 -13.80 -6.11
CA PHE A 179 2.32 -15.10 -5.83
C PHE A 179 2.02 -15.63 -4.43
N GLY A 180 1.11 -14.98 -3.68
CA GLY A 180 0.90 -15.24 -2.24
C GLY A 180 -0.20 -16.24 -1.88
N GLY A 181 -0.90 -16.80 -2.87
CA GLY A 181 -1.93 -17.82 -2.65
C GLY A 181 -1.35 -19.25 -2.59
N GLU A 182 -2.22 -20.22 -2.34
CA GLU A 182 -1.83 -21.64 -2.36
C GLU A 182 -1.23 -22.02 -3.72
N ALA A 183 -0.17 -22.82 -3.68
CA ALA A 183 0.61 -23.21 -4.86
C ALA A 183 1.09 -22.01 -5.73
N GLY A 184 1.30 -20.84 -5.10
CA GLY A 184 1.72 -19.63 -5.79
C GLY A 184 0.63 -18.98 -6.66
N ALA A 185 -0.64 -19.27 -6.40
CA ALA A 185 -1.76 -18.60 -7.07
C ALA A 185 -1.85 -17.12 -6.67
N SER A 186 -2.57 -16.33 -7.46
CA SER A 186 -2.90 -14.94 -7.09
C SER A 186 -4.06 -14.90 -6.11
N VAL A 187 -3.96 -14.04 -5.10
CA VAL A 187 -5.02 -13.77 -4.12
C VAL A 187 -5.11 -12.27 -3.87
N VAL A 188 -6.31 -11.75 -3.70
CA VAL A 188 -6.53 -10.37 -3.23
C VAL A 188 -7.10 -10.39 -1.83
N VAL A 189 -6.45 -9.66 -0.92
CA VAL A 189 -6.97 -9.34 0.41
C VAL A 189 -7.63 -7.99 0.33
N TYR A 190 -8.87 -7.88 0.76
CA TYR A 190 -9.59 -6.62 0.66
C TYR A 190 -10.39 -6.34 1.93
N GLY A 191 -10.58 -5.07 2.22
CA GLY A 191 -11.27 -4.63 3.42
C GLY A 191 -12.03 -3.34 3.22
N LEU A 192 -13.11 -3.21 3.98
CA LEU A 192 -13.89 -1.98 4.13
C LEU A 192 -13.99 -1.67 5.62
N VAL A 193 -13.55 -0.49 6.01
CA VAL A 193 -13.59 -0.05 7.42
C VAL A 193 -15.02 -0.10 7.92
N GLY A 194 -15.24 -0.82 9.02
CA GLY A 194 -16.56 -1.06 9.60
C GLY A 194 -17.29 -2.29 9.05
N ALA A 195 -16.81 -2.91 7.96
CA ALA A 195 -17.39 -4.13 7.39
C ALA A 195 -16.50 -5.38 7.52
N GLY A 196 -15.18 -5.16 7.76
CA GLY A 196 -14.22 -6.24 7.95
C GLY A 196 -13.34 -6.51 6.74
N VAL A 197 -12.65 -7.65 6.78
CA VAL A 197 -11.67 -8.11 5.78
C VAL A 197 -12.12 -9.43 5.17
N ALA A 198 -11.85 -9.59 3.87
CA ALA A 198 -12.10 -10.84 3.13
C ALA A 198 -10.97 -11.10 2.11
N THR A 199 -11.01 -12.26 1.47
CA THR A 199 -10.02 -12.67 0.47
C THR A 199 -10.69 -13.32 -0.73
N THR A 200 -10.07 -13.25 -1.90
CA THR A 200 -10.58 -13.92 -3.12
C THR A 200 -10.18 -15.40 -3.19
N GLY A 201 -9.27 -15.84 -2.35
CA GLY A 201 -8.81 -17.22 -2.28
C GLY A 201 -8.19 -17.56 -0.93
N PRO A 202 -7.84 -18.83 -0.71
CA PRO A 202 -7.24 -19.27 0.53
C PRO A 202 -5.84 -18.67 0.71
N ARG A 203 -5.51 -18.34 1.96
CA ARG A 203 -4.21 -17.83 2.37
C ARG A 203 -3.90 -18.23 3.82
N SER A 204 -2.63 -18.24 4.15
CA SER A 204 -2.19 -18.47 5.52
C SER A 204 -2.43 -17.23 6.38
N VAL A 205 -2.92 -17.47 7.60
CA VAL A 205 -3.03 -16.46 8.65
C VAL A 205 -2.59 -17.07 9.98
N ALA A 206 -2.05 -16.24 10.88
CA ALA A 206 -1.66 -16.67 12.21
C ALA A 206 -2.58 -16.02 13.25
N THR A 207 -2.79 -16.68 14.37
CA THR A 207 -3.55 -16.12 15.49
C THR A 207 -2.60 -15.66 16.58
N ARG A 208 -2.63 -14.37 16.90
CA ARG A 208 -1.83 -13.78 17.97
C ARG A 208 -2.70 -12.97 18.93
N THR A 209 -2.27 -12.91 20.20
CA THR A 209 -2.97 -12.17 21.24
C THR A 209 -2.00 -11.22 21.96
N SER A 210 -2.52 -10.18 22.58
CA SER A 210 -1.74 -9.22 23.37
C SER A 210 -1.00 -9.82 24.57
N ALA A 211 -1.32 -11.06 24.95
CA ALA A 211 -0.58 -11.80 25.97
C ALA A 211 0.75 -12.36 25.45
N MET A 212 0.93 -12.44 24.13
CA MET A 212 2.18 -12.88 23.51
C MET A 212 3.19 -11.74 23.44
N ARG A 213 4.47 -12.08 23.38
CA ARG A 213 5.51 -11.09 23.11
C ARG A 213 5.32 -10.50 21.72
N PRO A 214 5.30 -9.17 21.55
CA PRO A 214 5.10 -8.57 20.24
C PRO A 214 6.20 -8.98 19.24
N LEU A 215 5.78 -9.37 18.03
CA LEU A 215 6.64 -9.57 16.87
C LEU A 215 6.63 -8.32 16.01
N VAL A 216 7.80 -7.86 15.58
CA VAL A 216 7.95 -6.66 14.77
C VAL A 216 8.35 -7.03 13.35
N ALA A 217 7.53 -6.61 12.36
CA ALA A 217 7.88 -6.67 10.95
C ALA A 217 8.64 -5.41 10.55
N ALA A 218 9.77 -5.57 9.90
CA ALA A 218 10.56 -4.46 9.35
C ALA A 218 11.41 -4.94 8.16
N GLY A 219 12.07 -4.00 7.49
CA GLY A 219 13.02 -4.30 6.42
C GLY A 219 14.37 -4.82 6.94
N ASP A 220 15.22 -5.21 6.02
CA ASP A 220 16.56 -5.77 6.22
C ASP A 220 17.63 -4.75 6.62
N THR A 221 17.26 -3.48 6.76
CA THR A 221 18.19 -2.41 7.12
C THR A 221 18.52 -2.45 8.61
N ASP A 222 19.81 -2.53 8.95
CA ASP A 222 20.28 -2.37 10.31
C ASP A 222 20.55 -0.89 10.61
N ASP A 223 19.64 -0.23 11.32
CA ASP A 223 19.85 1.14 11.81
C ASP A 223 19.41 1.32 13.28
N ALA A 224 19.86 2.43 13.87
CA ALA A 224 19.62 2.71 15.29
C ALA A 224 18.12 2.83 15.60
N THR A 225 17.33 3.43 14.70
CA THR A 225 15.90 3.63 14.87
C THR A 225 15.17 2.29 14.93
N LEU A 226 15.50 1.36 14.03
CA LEU A 226 14.91 0.01 14.05
C LEU A 226 15.33 -0.78 15.29
N ARG A 227 16.61 -0.73 15.69
CA ARG A 227 17.07 -1.39 16.92
C ARG A 227 16.33 -0.88 18.15
N SER A 228 16.11 0.43 18.25
CA SER A 228 15.34 1.04 19.34
C SER A 228 13.85 0.66 19.29
N ALA A 229 13.26 0.60 18.08
CA ALA A 229 11.89 0.14 17.90
C ALA A 229 11.72 -1.32 18.36
N TYR A 230 12.65 -2.19 18.01
CA TYR A 230 12.66 -3.58 18.46
C TYR A 230 12.80 -3.72 19.97
N ALA A 231 13.72 -2.98 20.56
CA ALA A 231 13.92 -2.98 22.02
C ALA A 231 12.68 -2.47 22.75
N ALA A 232 12.01 -1.43 22.23
CA ALA A 232 10.80 -0.88 22.81
C ALA A 232 9.62 -1.85 22.73
N ALA A 233 9.45 -2.57 21.62
CA ALA A 233 8.38 -3.56 21.47
C ALA A 233 8.55 -4.76 22.40
N ARG A 234 9.80 -5.16 22.70
CA ARG A 234 10.12 -6.47 23.29
C ARG A 234 10.91 -6.43 24.59
N GLY A 235 11.42 -5.27 24.95
CA GLY A 235 12.23 -5.12 26.18
C GLY A 235 13.68 -5.61 26.09
N THR A 236 14.14 -6.27 25.05
CA THR A 236 15.49 -6.65 24.63
C THR A 236 15.46 -7.94 23.81
N THR A 237 16.20 -8.02 22.73
CA THR A 237 16.48 -9.20 21.88
C THR A 237 15.30 -10.14 21.61
N GLY A 238 14.62 -9.98 20.54
CA GLY A 238 13.64 -10.94 20.01
C GLY A 238 13.80 -11.10 18.51
N GLU A 239 13.27 -12.18 17.98
CA GLU A 239 13.23 -12.43 16.54
C GLU A 239 12.36 -11.38 15.85
N ASN A 240 12.89 -10.75 14.81
CA ASN A 240 12.16 -9.85 13.94
C ASN A 240 11.65 -10.63 12.75
N VAL A 241 10.52 -10.24 12.22
CA VAL A 241 10.06 -10.72 10.93
C VAL A 241 10.62 -9.76 9.87
N LEU A 242 11.61 -10.25 9.11
CA LEU A 242 12.13 -9.47 7.98
C LEU A 242 11.17 -9.60 6.80
N VAL A 243 10.67 -8.48 6.33
CA VAL A 243 9.68 -8.43 5.26
C VAL A 243 10.06 -7.32 4.28
N GLY A 244 9.83 -7.54 3.00
CA GLY A 244 10.22 -6.64 1.92
C GLY A 244 9.44 -5.33 1.88
N SER A 245 8.49 -5.20 0.99
CA SER A 245 7.77 -3.97 0.64
C SER A 245 6.98 -3.33 1.80
N THR A 246 6.43 -2.13 1.59
CA THR A 246 5.61 -1.43 2.58
C THR A 246 4.30 -2.17 2.84
N GLY A 247 3.59 -2.52 1.78
CA GLY A 247 2.31 -3.24 1.89
C GLY A 247 2.48 -4.60 2.57
N THR A 248 3.56 -5.34 2.27
CA THR A 248 3.81 -6.65 2.88
C THR A 248 4.05 -6.54 4.39
N LYS A 249 4.75 -5.50 4.87
CA LYS A 249 4.92 -5.26 6.31
C LYS A 249 3.60 -5.03 7.04
N ILE A 250 2.73 -4.20 6.46
CA ILE A 250 1.42 -3.90 7.05
C ILE A 250 0.53 -5.14 6.97
N LEU A 251 0.55 -5.87 5.86
CA LEU A 251 -0.23 -7.08 5.70
C LEU A 251 0.21 -8.20 6.64
N ALA A 252 1.51 -8.31 6.96
CA ALA A 252 2.00 -9.25 7.98
C ALA A 252 1.34 -9.03 9.34
N VAL A 253 0.97 -7.79 9.68
CA VAL A 253 0.21 -7.46 10.90
C VAL A 253 -1.25 -7.89 10.76
N VAL A 254 -1.88 -7.67 9.61
CA VAL A 254 -3.27 -8.12 9.34
C VAL A 254 -3.37 -9.65 9.46
N ASP A 255 -2.35 -10.36 8.97
CA ASP A 255 -2.31 -11.82 8.94
C ASP A 255 -1.85 -12.46 10.26
N GLY A 256 -1.45 -11.63 11.22
CA GLY A 256 -0.95 -12.11 12.50
C GLY A 256 0.45 -12.74 12.45
N PHE A 257 1.21 -12.56 11.37
CA PHE A 257 2.63 -12.94 11.33
C PHE A 257 3.52 -11.95 12.09
N ALA A 258 3.05 -10.71 12.24
CA ALA A 258 3.63 -9.72 13.12
C ALA A 258 2.52 -9.01 13.93
N ASP A 259 2.91 -8.32 14.98
CA ASP A 259 1.99 -7.55 15.84
C ASP A 259 2.14 -6.06 15.61
N VAL A 260 3.35 -5.64 15.23
CA VAL A 260 3.72 -4.27 14.88
C VAL A 260 4.55 -4.31 13.61
N ALA A 261 4.33 -3.35 12.70
CA ALA A 261 5.20 -3.13 11.57
C ALA A 261 5.81 -1.73 11.62
N VAL A 262 7.07 -1.63 11.19
CA VAL A 262 7.85 -0.39 11.24
C VAL A 262 8.36 -0.04 9.86
N MET A 263 7.99 1.14 9.39
CA MET A 263 8.51 1.79 8.20
C MET A 263 9.32 3.02 8.63
N ASN A 264 10.66 2.88 8.73
CA ASN A 264 11.57 3.94 9.11
C ASN A 264 12.10 4.73 7.90
N PHE A 265 11.27 4.87 6.87
CA PHE A 265 11.60 5.51 5.61
C PHE A 265 10.39 6.25 5.06
N LYS A 266 10.61 7.07 4.05
CA LYS A 266 9.54 7.77 3.32
C LYS A 266 8.74 6.77 2.50
N SER A 267 7.41 6.92 2.53
CA SER A 267 6.47 6.16 1.69
C SER A 267 5.47 7.11 1.03
N SER A 268 4.87 6.68 -0.04
CA SER A 268 3.84 7.45 -0.74
C SER A 268 2.44 7.04 -0.30
N SER A 269 1.43 7.81 -0.73
CA SER A 269 0.02 7.49 -0.42
C SER A 269 -0.42 6.18 -1.08
N TRP A 270 0.11 5.84 -2.25
CA TRP A 270 -0.20 4.57 -2.92
C TRP A 270 0.38 3.35 -2.20
N ASP A 271 1.57 3.47 -1.53
CA ASP A 271 2.16 2.39 -0.71
C ASP A 271 1.32 2.06 0.53
N THR A 272 0.58 3.04 1.06
CA THR A 272 -0.02 2.94 2.40
C THR A 272 -1.55 2.91 2.41
N CYS A 273 -2.24 3.52 1.44
CA CYS A 273 -3.69 3.67 1.46
C CYS A 273 -4.44 2.32 1.49
N ALA A 274 -4.11 1.40 0.57
CA ALA A 274 -4.76 0.11 0.52
C ALA A 274 -4.49 -0.75 1.76
N PRO A 275 -3.21 -0.97 2.15
CA PRO A 275 -2.93 -1.81 3.33
C PRO A 275 -3.38 -1.16 4.63
N GLU A 276 -3.41 0.19 4.77
CA GLU A 276 -4.01 0.86 5.93
C GLU A 276 -5.50 0.57 6.02
N ALA A 277 -6.25 0.69 4.92
CA ALA A 277 -7.68 0.43 4.91
C ALA A 277 -7.98 -1.01 5.35
N VAL A 278 -7.22 -1.99 4.84
CA VAL A 278 -7.35 -3.40 5.23
C VAL A 278 -7.00 -3.60 6.70
N LEU A 279 -5.90 -3.00 7.18
CA LEU A 279 -5.51 -3.05 8.59
C LEU A 279 -6.58 -2.46 9.52
N ARG A 280 -7.15 -1.31 9.16
CA ARG A 280 -8.22 -0.68 9.94
C ARG A 280 -9.51 -1.48 9.90
N ALA A 281 -9.82 -2.11 8.77
CA ALA A 281 -10.94 -3.04 8.66
C ALA A 281 -10.77 -4.27 9.55
N ALA A 282 -9.53 -4.70 9.80
CA ALA A 282 -9.17 -5.75 10.76
C ALA A 282 -9.13 -5.28 12.23
N GLY A 283 -9.38 -3.99 12.49
CA GLY A 283 -9.33 -3.41 13.85
C GLY A 283 -7.95 -2.95 14.31
N GLY A 284 -6.97 -2.93 13.41
CA GLY A 284 -5.64 -2.37 13.64
C GLY A 284 -5.57 -0.86 13.38
N ARG A 285 -4.38 -0.29 13.50
CA ARG A 285 -4.11 1.12 13.22
C ARG A 285 -2.78 1.35 12.55
N LEU A 286 -2.70 2.39 11.72
CA LEU A 286 -1.49 2.95 11.15
C LEU A 286 -1.37 4.41 11.56
N THR A 287 -0.19 4.84 12.00
CA THR A 287 0.13 6.25 12.26
C THR A 287 1.52 6.58 11.73
N ASP A 288 1.82 7.86 11.58
CA ASP A 288 3.21 8.27 11.50
C ASP A 288 3.93 8.03 12.85
N ILE A 289 5.24 8.28 12.92
CA ILE A 289 6.01 8.07 14.15
C ILE A 289 5.59 9.00 15.30
N PHE A 290 4.90 10.11 15.00
CA PHE A 290 4.37 11.04 16.02
C PHE A 290 2.99 10.66 16.53
N GLY A 291 2.37 9.64 15.96
CA GLY A 291 1.06 9.14 16.34
C GLY A 291 -0.11 9.80 15.62
N GLU A 292 0.17 10.63 14.61
CA GLU A 292 -0.86 11.23 13.77
C GLU A 292 -1.31 10.27 12.67
N ASN A 293 -2.57 10.35 12.28
CA ASN A 293 -3.08 9.57 11.16
C ASN A 293 -2.39 10.00 9.86
N ILE A 294 -2.08 9.04 9.01
CA ILE A 294 -1.60 9.32 7.67
C ILE A 294 -2.75 9.88 6.84
N ALA A 295 -2.49 10.97 6.12
CA ALA A 295 -3.46 11.58 5.22
C ALA A 295 -3.14 11.20 3.77
N HIS A 296 -4.14 10.63 3.09
CA HIS A 296 -4.08 10.27 1.68
C HIS A 296 -4.81 11.33 0.86
N VAL A 297 -4.11 12.42 0.59
CA VAL A 297 -4.69 13.56 -0.16
C VAL A 297 -4.36 13.46 -1.65
N PRO A 298 -5.25 13.99 -2.52
CA PRO A 298 -5.08 13.88 -3.97
C PRO A 298 -4.01 14.82 -4.56
N GLU A 299 -3.55 15.80 -3.80
CA GLU A 299 -2.49 16.70 -4.21
C GLU A 299 -1.14 16.25 -3.63
N PRO A 300 -0.01 16.48 -4.35
CA PRO A 300 1.31 16.21 -3.82
C PRO A 300 1.53 16.89 -2.46
N ALA A 301 2.04 16.17 -1.48
CA ALA A 301 2.31 16.70 -0.15
C ALA A 301 3.50 17.68 -0.13
N ASP A 302 4.30 17.72 -1.22
CA ASP A 302 5.48 18.57 -1.38
C ASP A 302 5.25 19.59 -2.49
N PRO A 303 5.44 20.92 -2.24
CA PRO A 303 5.42 21.95 -3.27
C PRO A 303 6.43 21.71 -4.41
N ALA A 304 7.47 20.92 -4.19
CA ALA A 304 8.42 20.51 -5.22
C ALA A 304 7.89 19.40 -6.15
N GLY A 305 6.68 18.89 -5.90
CA GLY A 305 6.04 17.89 -6.75
C GLY A 305 6.59 16.46 -6.60
N VAL A 306 7.36 16.19 -5.53
CA VAL A 306 7.93 14.87 -5.28
C VAL A 306 6.93 13.99 -4.54
N GLY A 307 5.85 13.62 -5.22
CA GLY A 307 4.97 12.56 -4.79
C GLY A 307 4.04 12.88 -3.62
N TYR A 308 3.17 11.94 -3.33
CA TYR A 308 2.16 11.96 -2.26
C TYR A 308 2.78 11.39 -0.99
N LEU A 309 3.78 12.06 -0.45
CA LEU A 309 4.73 11.55 0.52
C LEU A 309 4.21 11.49 1.96
N ASN A 310 4.33 10.33 2.58
CA ASN A 310 4.43 10.18 4.01
C ASN A 310 5.92 10.20 4.41
N ALA A 311 6.44 11.37 4.73
CA ALA A 311 7.87 11.58 4.93
C ALA A 311 8.36 11.21 6.35
N LEU A 312 7.44 11.00 7.30
CA LEU A 312 7.76 10.84 8.72
C LEU A 312 7.88 9.37 9.16
N GLY A 313 7.93 8.45 8.19
CA GLY A 313 7.84 7.02 8.49
C GLY A 313 6.48 6.64 9.06
N ALA A 314 6.28 5.36 9.34
CA ALA A 314 5.01 4.87 9.86
C ALA A 314 5.17 3.68 10.80
N VAL A 315 4.19 3.52 11.69
CA VAL A 315 4.05 2.37 12.56
C VAL A 315 2.64 1.80 12.39
N ALA A 316 2.55 0.51 12.07
CA ALA A 316 1.29 -0.24 12.05
C ALA A 316 1.21 -1.17 13.25
N SER A 317 0.01 -1.43 13.77
CA SER A 317 -0.20 -2.44 14.80
C SER A 317 -1.57 -3.11 14.66
N GLY A 318 -1.60 -4.40 15.02
CA GLY A 318 -2.83 -5.18 15.09
C GLY A 318 -3.70 -4.82 16.30
N PRO A 319 -4.95 -5.34 16.33
CA PRO A 319 -5.83 -5.15 17.46
C PRO A 319 -5.21 -5.74 18.75
N GLY A 320 -5.30 -4.99 19.87
CA GLY A 320 -4.72 -5.40 21.15
C GLY A 320 -3.26 -5.01 21.37
N PHE A 321 -2.53 -4.51 20.36
CA PHE A 321 -1.11 -4.14 20.46
C PHE A 321 -0.87 -2.62 20.53
N ALA A 322 -1.84 -1.85 20.99
CA ALA A 322 -1.74 -0.40 21.10
C ALA A 322 -0.54 0.07 21.97
N SER A 323 -0.27 -0.61 23.09
CA SER A 323 0.87 -0.27 23.96
C SER A 323 2.22 -0.50 23.27
N ALA A 324 2.35 -1.57 22.48
CA ALA A 324 3.56 -1.83 21.70
C ALA A 324 3.73 -0.80 20.60
N HIS A 325 2.65 -0.42 19.93
CA HIS A 325 2.65 0.66 18.93
C HIS A 325 3.19 1.96 19.53
N ASP A 326 2.64 2.40 20.66
CA ASP A 326 3.04 3.65 21.32
C ASP A 326 4.49 3.61 21.81
N ALA A 327 4.94 2.48 22.33
CA ALA A 327 6.33 2.30 22.75
C ALA A 327 7.31 2.34 21.56
N VAL A 328 6.96 1.70 20.45
CA VAL A 328 7.77 1.67 19.22
C VAL A 328 7.89 3.07 18.63
N ARG A 329 6.77 3.78 18.41
CA ARG A 329 6.82 5.13 17.84
C ARG A 329 7.58 6.11 18.73
N ALA A 330 7.43 6.02 20.07
CA ALA A 330 8.17 6.88 21.00
C ALA A 330 9.68 6.63 20.92
N ALA A 331 10.10 5.37 20.74
CA ALA A 331 11.50 5.03 20.51
C ALA A 331 12.01 5.58 19.17
N MET A 332 11.23 5.46 18.10
CA MET A 332 11.58 6.00 16.79
C MET A 332 11.73 7.53 16.83
N VAL A 333 10.83 8.24 17.47
CA VAL A 333 10.92 9.71 17.64
C VAL A 333 12.19 10.11 18.36
N ARG A 334 12.54 9.43 19.46
CA ARG A 334 13.76 9.70 20.23
C ARG A 334 15.02 9.56 19.38
N ASP A 335 15.02 8.59 18.45
CA ASP A 335 16.19 8.27 17.63
C ASP A 335 16.07 8.80 16.17
N ALA A 336 14.97 9.47 15.83
CA ALA A 336 14.70 9.99 14.48
C ALA A 336 15.77 10.98 14.01
N GLY A 337 16.30 11.82 14.93
CA GLY A 337 17.39 12.75 14.65
C GLY A 337 18.74 12.07 14.38
N ALA A 338 18.86 10.76 14.66
CA ALA A 338 20.09 9.98 14.42
C ALA A 338 20.07 9.27 13.05
N THR A 339 18.96 9.31 12.29
CA THR A 339 18.87 8.61 11.03
C THR A 339 18.76 9.56 9.84
N LYS A 340 19.65 9.38 8.85
CA LYS A 340 19.59 10.11 7.57
C LYS A 340 18.36 9.80 6.72
N LYS A 341 17.63 8.74 7.04
CA LYS A 341 16.44 8.29 6.27
C LYS A 341 15.20 9.12 6.54
N LEU A 342 15.16 9.81 7.68
CA LEU A 342 14.06 10.70 8.06
C LEU A 342 14.44 12.18 7.87
N GLU A 343 15.63 12.51 7.35
CA GLU A 343 15.94 13.85 6.85
C GLU A 343 15.12 14.12 5.55
N PRO A 344 14.55 15.32 5.39
CA PRO A 344 15.09 16.63 5.75
C PRO A 344 14.46 17.27 7.00
N TRP A 345 13.81 16.52 7.85
CA TRP A 345 12.99 17.05 8.95
C TRP A 345 13.80 17.62 10.11
N GLY A 346 15.14 17.64 9.98
CA GLY A 346 16.06 18.44 10.75
C GLY A 346 15.92 18.37 12.26
N ALA A 347 16.54 19.32 12.96
CA ALA A 347 16.54 19.43 14.41
C ALA A 347 15.22 19.95 15.00
N ASP A 348 14.28 20.43 14.18
CA ASP A 348 13.01 20.99 14.65
C ASP A 348 11.81 20.14 14.18
N VAL A 349 11.67 19.01 14.82
CA VAL A 349 10.53 18.06 14.62
C VAL A 349 9.18 18.71 14.93
N GLU A 350 9.12 19.59 15.92
CA GLU A 350 7.89 20.30 16.32
C GLU A 350 7.42 21.26 15.22
N ALA A 351 8.35 22.00 14.60
CA ALA A 351 8.03 22.87 13.49
C ALA A 351 7.61 22.09 12.24
N ALA A 352 8.26 20.96 11.95
CA ALA A 352 7.88 20.06 10.87
C ALA A 352 6.47 19.48 11.07
N LEU A 353 6.12 19.08 12.29
CA LEU A 353 4.77 18.64 12.65
C LEU A 353 3.73 19.75 12.49
N ALA A 354 4.04 20.94 12.99
CA ALA A 354 3.14 22.08 12.88
C ALA A 354 2.90 22.49 11.42
N ALA A 355 3.95 22.49 10.59
CA ALA A 355 3.87 22.77 9.17
C ALA A 355 3.03 21.72 8.43
N ARG A 356 3.22 20.43 8.75
CA ARG A 356 2.41 19.35 8.18
C ARG A 356 0.95 19.42 8.59
N ARG A 357 0.66 19.65 9.87
CA ARG A 357 -0.72 19.82 10.34
C ARG A 357 -1.42 21.00 9.63
N ALA A 358 -0.71 22.12 9.46
CA ALA A 358 -1.23 23.28 8.74
C ALA A 358 -1.48 23.00 7.25
N ALA A 359 -0.63 22.21 6.60
CA ALA A 359 -0.75 21.84 5.19
C ALA A 359 -1.87 20.82 4.93
N LEU A 360 -2.05 19.86 5.85
CA LEU A 360 -3.04 18.77 5.68
C LEU A 360 -4.43 19.15 6.19
N PHE A 361 -4.53 20.10 7.13
CA PHE A 361 -5.78 20.56 7.71
C PHE A 361 -5.81 22.10 7.74
N PRO A 362 -5.89 22.75 6.55
CA PRO A 362 -6.07 24.20 6.49
C PRO A 362 -7.36 24.56 7.25
N ARG A 363 -7.27 25.53 8.17
CA ARG A 363 -8.40 26.01 8.98
C ARG A 363 -9.39 26.80 8.13
#